data_32c704b331e22d431f4d6c5cd84eecd7
#
_entry.id   32c704b331e22d431f4d6c5cd84eecd7
#
_cell.length_a   1.000
_cell.length_b   1.000
_cell.length_c   1.000
_cell.angle_alpha   90.00
_cell.angle_beta   90.00
_cell.angle_gamma   90.00
#
_symmetry.space_group_name_H-M   'P 1'
#
loop_
_entity.id
_entity.type
_entity.pdbx_description
1 polymer ?
#
loop_
_entity_poly.entity_id
_entity_poly.type
_entity_poly.pdbx_seq_one_letter_code
_entity_poly.pdbx_strand_id
1 'polypeptide(L)'
;MKTTAKAKLIVLISSIILLQSCTKAAEGNNAAPPAPALPVFTVTSAPATIYQEFPTALEGKNNVEIRSQVDGYLDKIYVEEGAYVRAGQPLFKIDSRAYGEQMNMANANLQVANANIQKAKVEVDRLQPLVAAKVVSDVQLRTAKANYAAAVAAGSQAKASVGGARINVGFTTVTAPVSGYIGRIPHKKGSLISRTDADPLTMLSDISEIYAYFSLSELDFIGFQKKYAGATLNEKLKNMPMVDLVIADNSTYPEKGKMSIVDGQFDKTTGAISVRAVFPNPNGTLRTGNTGRVRMPQLFANTLVIPQEATFEIQDKIYVYVVGKDKKVTGKPITISGKTDSYYFISEGLVAGDQIVFTGIGALKDGVTIQPKAISSDSLLKAKPL
;
A
#
# COMPACT_ATOMS: atom_id res chain seq x y z
N MET A 1 42.66 -97.04 -41.66
CA MET A 1 43.12 -95.68 -41.29
C MET A 1 43.21 -94.72 -42.50
N LYS A 2 42.23 -94.66 -43.44
CA LYS A 2 42.28 -93.74 -44.60
C LYS A 2 40.99 -92.90 -44.78
N THR A 3 40.00 -93.00 -43.87
CA THR A 3 38.70 -92.31 -43.98
C THR A 3 38.61 -91.03 -43.12
N THR A 4 39.46 -90.88 -42.11
CA THR A 4 39.42 -89.73 -41.19
C THR A 4 40.15 -88.46 -41.70
N ALA A 5 41.07 -88.61 -42.67
CA ALA A 5 41.84 -87.54 -43.25
C ALA A 5 41.01 -86.74 -44.29
N LYS A 6 40.13 -87.42 -45.07
CA LYS A 6 39.24 -86.72 -46.06
C LYS A 6 38.12 -85.92 -45.41
N ALA A 7 37.61 -86.38 -44.26
CA ALA A 7 36.55 -85.61 -43.52
C ALA A 7 37.11 -84.32 -42.89
N LYS A 8 38.33 -84.33 -42.36
CA LYS A 8 39.00 -83.14 -41.81
C LYS A 8 39.40 -82.15 -42.89
N LEU A 9 39.71 -82.58 -44.10
CA LEU A 9 40.05 -81.70 -45.21
C LEU A 9 38.79 -81.00 -45.75
N ILE A 10 37.62 -81.67 -45.79
CA ILE A 10 36.33 -81.05 -46.25
C ILE A 10 35.83 -80.09 -45.22
N VAL A 11 35.95 -80.27 -43.93
CA VAL A 11 35.58 -79.36 -42.86
C VAL A 11 36.48 -78.13 -42.89
N LEU A 12 37.76 -78.26 -43.18
CA LEU A 12 38.71 -77.15 -43.26
C LEU A 12 38.43 -76.27 -44.49
N ILE A 13 38.08 -76.86 -45.63
CA ILE A 13 37.72 -76.09 -46.87
C ILE A 13 36.36 -75.43 -46.73
N SER A 14 35.39 -76.04 -46.03
CA SER A 14 34.10 -75.40 -45.75
C SER A 14 34.22 -74.22 -44.80
N SER A 15 35.22 -74.28 -43.86
CA SER A 15 35.44 -73.11 -42.90
C SER A 15 36.12 -71.94 -43.59
N ILE A 16 36.92 -72.17 -44.66
CA ILE A 16 37.60 -71.08 -45.41
C ILE A 16 36.64 -70.35 -46.35
N ILE A 17 35.60 -71.04 -46.85
CA ILE A 17 34.58 -70.42 -47.78
C ILE A 17 33.61 -69.52 -47.01
N LEU A 18 33.40 -69.74 -45.69
CA LEU A 18 32.56 -68.91 -44.81
C LEU A 18 33.21 -67.58 -44.36
N LEU A 19 34.52 -67.41 -44.56
CA LEU A 19 35.25 -66.20 -44.20
C LEU A 19 35.38 -65.14 -45.34
N GLN A 20 34.91 -65.45 -46.55
CA GLN A 20 34.97 -64.51 -47.66
C GLN A 20 33.66 -63.76 -47.96
N SER A 21 32.62 -63.82 -47.11
CA SER A 21 31.31 -63.21 -47.31
C SER A 21 31.08 -61.88 -46.60
N CYS A 22 32.13 -61.19 -46.15
CA CYS A 22 31.97 -59.89 -45.48
C CYS A 22 32.96 -58.84 -45.98
N THR A 23 32.88 -58.45 -47.23
CA THR A 23 33.43 -57.14 -47.67
C THR A 23 32.66 -56.61 -48.87
N LYS A 24 31.42 -56.27 -48.67
CA LYS A 24 30.83 -55.11 -49.29
C LYS A 24 30.56 -54.08 -48.18
N ALA A 25 31.54 -53.22 -47.96
CA ALA A 25 31.29 -51.98 -47.27
C ALA A 25 30.17 -51.27 -48.08
N ALA A 26 28.97 -51.30 -47.51
CA ALA A 26 27.98 -50.33 -47.90
C ALA A 26 28.61 -48.95 -47.67
N GLU A 27 28.91 -48.23 -48.73
CA GLU A 27 29.07 -46.77 -48.62
C GLU A 27 27.79 -46.26 -47.97
N GLY A 28 27.86 -46.18 -46.64
CA GLY A 28 26.85 -45.55 -45.82
C GLY A 28 26.82 -44.10 -46.30
N ASN A 29 25.76 -43.80 -46.99
CA ASN A 29 25.39 -42.42 -47.29
C ASN A 29 25.34 -41.70 -45.95
N ASN A 30 26.48 -41.10 -45.53
CA ASN A 30 26.58 -40.18 -44.40
C ASN A 30 25.84 -38.89 -44.79
N ALA A 31 24.57 -39.01 -45.17
CA ALA A 31 23.69 -37.86 -45.20
C ALA A 31 23.53 -37.44 -43.75
N ALA A 32 24.15 -36.32 -43.40
CA ALA A 32 23.95 -35.72 -42.11
C ALA A 32 22.43 -35.71 -41.83
N PRO A 33 22.01 -36.09 -40.61
CA PRO A 33 20.60 -36.13 -40.28
C PRO A 33 19.95 -34.83 -40.71
N PRO A 34 18.75 -34.85 -41.31
CA PRO A 34 18.11 -33.65 -41.84
C PRO A 34 18.02 -32.62 -40.71
N ALA A 35 18.43 -31.39 -41.01
CA ALA A 35 18.41 -30.32 -40.06
C ALA A 35 17.00 -30.19 -39.44
N PRO A 36 16.88 -30.17 -38.09
CA PRO A 36 15.58 -30.12 -37.44
C PRO A 36 14.82 -28.86 -37.82
N ALA A 37 13.55 -29.04 -38.18
CA ALA A 37 12.65 -27.92 -38.47
C ALA A 37 12.15 -27.35 -37.15
N LEU A 38 12.60 -26.13 -36.79
CA LEU A 38 12.24 -25.49 -35.52
C LEU A 38 11.52 -24.16 -35.74
N PRO A 39 10.53 -23.88 -34.90
CA PRO A 39 9.83 -22.60 -34.93
C PRO A 39 10.78 -21.47 -34.48
N VAL A 40 10.85 -20.42 -35.32
CA VAL A 40 11.63 -19.20 -35.04
C VAL A 40 10.74 -17.99 -35.16
N PHE A 41 10.98 -16.98 -34.33
CA PHE A 41 10.30 -15.69 -34.46
C PHE A 41 11.32 -14.54 -34.50
N THR A 42 10.91 -13.45 -35.13
CA THR A 42 11.72 -12.24 -35.20
C THR A 42 11.47 -11.39 -33.96
N VAL A 43 12.54 -11.01 -33.28
CA VAL A 43 12.48 -10.12 -32.12
C VAL A 43 12.04 -8.74 -32.55
N THR A 44 10.96 -8.27 -31.98
CA THR A 44 10.40 -6.94 -32.27
C THR A 44 10.46 -6.07 -31.03
N SER A 45 10.61 -4.77 -31.22
CA SER A 45 10.46 -3.79 -30.16
C SER A 45 8.98 -3.42 -30.03
N ALA A 46 8.45 -3.47 -28.82
CA ALA A 46 7.08 -3.08 -28.52
C ALA A 46 7.03 -2.22 -27.25
N PRO A 47 6.06 -1.31 -27.14
CA PRO A 47 5.77 -0.69 -25.86
C PRO A 47 5.22 -1.76 -24.89
N ALA A 48 5.72 -1.76 -23.68
CA ALA A 48 5.30 -2.71 -22.67
C ALA A 48 5.10 -2.03 -21.32
N THR A 49 4.15 -2.53 -20.54
CA THR A 49 3.93 -2.10 -19.16
C THR A 49 4.17 -3.28 -18.24
N ILE A 50 5.12 -3.13 -17.33
CA ILE A 50 5.31 -4.07 -16.23
C ILE A 50 4.67 -3.47 -15.00
N TYR A 51 4.11 -4.32 -14.16
CA TYR A 51 3.61 -3.91 -12.87
C TYR A 51 4.53 -4.41 -11.77
N GLN A 52 5.02 -3.48 -10.96
CA GLN A 52 5.70 -3.82 -9.72
C GLN A 52 4.68 -3.79 -8.60
N GLU A 53 4.58 -4.89 -7.85
CA GLU A 53 3.60 -5.05 -6.79
C GLU A 53 4.25 -4.88 -5.42
N PHE A 54 3.60 -4.10 -4.56
CA PHE A 54 4.03 -3.86 -3.19
C PHE A 54 2.91 -4.24 -2.22
N PRO A 55 3.16 -5.14 -1.27
CA PRO A 55 2.20 -5.44 -0.20
C PRO A 55 1.83 -4.17 0.55
N THR A 56 0.54 -3.99 0.84
CA THR A 56 0.04 -2.78 1.49
C THR A 56 -1.00 -3.09 2.55
N ALA A 57 -0.96 -2.28 3.62
CA ALA A 57 -2.06 -2.17 4.57
C ALA A 57 -2.95 -0.98 4.16
N LEU A 58 -4.26 -1.18 4.26
CA LEU A 58 -5.27 -0.18 3.91
C LEU A 58 -5.83 0.45 5.16
N GLU A 59 -5.83 1.77 5.19
CA GLU A 59 -6.38 2.56 6.30
C GLU A 59 -7.35 3.61 5.76
N GLY A 60 -8.39 3.89 6.53
CA GLY A 60 -9.26 5.02 6.25
C GLY A 60 -8.52 6.35 6.38
N LYS A 61 -9.03 7.37 5.72
CA LYS A 61 -8.51 8.74 5.75
C LYS A 61 -8.26 9.26 7.16
N ASN A 62 -9.21 9.00 8.06
CA ASN A 62 -9.12 9.33 9.48
C ASN A 62 -9.61 8.15 10.31
N ASN A 63 -8.77 7.66 11.22
CA ASN A 63 -9.14 6.68 12.21
C ASN A 63 -9.03 7.35 13.58
N VAL A 64 -10.16 7.57 14.25
CA VAL A 64 -10.23 8.32 15.50
C VAL A 64 -10.73 7.41 16.62
N GLU A 65 -9.97 7.30 17.68
CA GLU A 65 -10.42 6.67 18.93
C GLU A 65 -11.39 7.60 19.64
N ILE A 66 -12.61 7.14 19.85
CA ILE A 66 -13.62 7.87 20.62
C ILE A 66 -13.47 7.46 22.08
N ARG A 67 -12.97 8.39 22.89
CA ARG A 67 -12.72 8.20 24.31
C ARG A 67 -13.57 9.17 25.13
N SER A 68 -13.93 8.77 26.36
CA SER A 68 -14.59 9.67 27.31
C SER A 68 -13.60 10.70 27.84
N GLN A 69 -14.09 11.94 28.02
CA GLN A 69 -13.36 12.99 28.73
C GLN A 69 -13.80 13.15 30.19
N VAL A 70 -14.78 12.36 30.63
CA VAL A 70 -15.33 12.36 32.00
C VAL A 70 -15.55 10.91 32.48
N ASP A 71 -15.51 10.71 33.76
CA ASP A 71 -15.76 9.40 34.40
C ASP A 71 -17.25 9.25 34.71
N GLY A 72 -17.81 8.04 34.65
CA GLY A 72 -19.19 7.78 35.00
C GLY A 72 -19.79 6.57 34.31
N TYR A 73 -21.03 6.25 34.64
CA TYR A 73 -21.71 5.12 34.04
C TYR A 73 -22.24 5.48 32.63
N LEU A 74 -22.11 4.55 31.69
CA LEU A 74 -22.68 4.68 30.33
C LEU A 74 -24.20 4.55 30.42
N ASP A 75 -24.91 5.67 30.29
CA ASP A 75 -26.38 5.73 30.39
C ASP A 75 -27.06 5.32 29.06
N LYS A 76 -26.58 5.85 27.93
CA LYS A 76 -27.16 5.56 26.62
C LYS A 76 -26.09 5.40 25.55
N ILE A 77 -26.39 4.53 24.60
CA ILE A 77 -25.69 4.34 23.33
C ILE A 77 -26.67 4.71 22.24
N TYR A 78 -26.34 5.68 21.39
CA TYR A 78 -27.22 6.20 20.34
C TYR A 78 -26.96 5.58 18.97
N VAL A 79 -25.92 4.77 18.84
CA VAL A 79 -25.44 4.22 17.58
C VAL A 79 -25.18 2.74 17.69
N GLU A 80 -25.23 2.05 16.55
CA GLU A 80 -24.89 0.64 16.46
C GLU A 80 -23.51 0.43 15.84
N GLU A 81 -22.89 -0.71 16.10
CA GLU A 81 -21.63 -1.12 15.46
C GLU A 81 -21.82 -1.19 13.94
N GLY A 82 -20.87 -0.64 13.18
CA GLY A 82 -20.95 -0.58 11.71
C GLY A 82 -21.83 0.54 11.15
N ALA A 83 -22.57 1.28 11.97
CA ALA A 83 -23.40 2.39 11.49
C ALA A 83 -22.54 3.56 10.97
N TYR A 84 -23.05 4.22 9.94
CA TYR A 84 -22.49 5.52 9.48
C TYR A 84 -23.01 6.66 10.32
N VAL A 85 -22.13 7.53 10.79
CA VAL A 85 -22.47 8.73 11.59
C VAL A 85 -21.91 9.99 10.95
N ARG A 86 -22.55 11.11 11.24
CA ARG A 86 -22.09 12.44 10.80
C ARG A 86 -21.32 13.15 11.89
N ALA A 87 -20.39 14.02 11.52
CA ALA A 87 -19.70 14.89 12.47
C ALA A 87 -20.72 15.65 13.34
N GLY A 88 -20.46 15.73 14.67
CA GLY A 88 -21.35 16.32 15.65
C GLY A 88 -22.52 15.43 16.14
N GLN A 89 -22.74 14.27 15.53
CA GLN A 89 -23.82 13.37 15.94
C GLN A 89 -23.50 12.78 17.32
N PRO A 90 -24.48 12.77 18.27
CA PRO A 90 -24.32 12.10 19.55
C PRO A 90 -24.12 10.59 19.39
N LEU A 91 -23.10 10.04 20.04
CA LEU A 91 -22.74 8.63 20.01
C LEU A 91 -23.09 7.95 21.34
N PHE A 92 -22.65 8.56 22.44
CA PHE A 92 -22.80 8.02 23.80
C PHE A 92 -23.26 9.08 24.76
N LYS A 93 -23.97 8.67 25.80
CA LYS A 93 -24.33 9.50 26.95
C LYS A 93 -23.80 8.85 28.22
N ILE A 94 -23.02 9.59 28.97
CA ILE A 94 -22.55 9.26 30.33
C ILE A 94 -23.49 9.90 31.30
N ASP A 95 -23.73 9.27 32.45
CA ASP A 95 -24.57 9.81 33.53
C ASP A 95 -24.10 11.21 33.91
N SER A 96 -24.94 12.19 33.65
CA SER A 96 -24.61 13.61 33.84
C SER A 96 -25.11 14.18 35.20
N ARG A 97 -25.78 13.37 36.06
CA ARG A 97 -26.41 13.88 37.29
C ARG A 97 -25.40 14.55 38.20
N ALA A 98 -24.28 13.89 38.51
CA ALA A 98 -23.23 14.46 39.35
C ALA A 98 -22.65 15.76 38.79
N TYR A 99 -22.42 15.80 37.46
CA TYR A 99 -21.89 16.98 36.76
C TYR A 99 -22.93 18.11 36.71
N GLY A 100 -24.22 17.78 36.59
CA GLY A 100 -25.31 18.73 36.66
C GLY A 100 -25.38 19.42 38.03
N GLU A 101 -25.26 18.66 39.12
CA GLU A 101 -25.24 19.23 40.47
C GLU A 101 -23.99 20.08 40.73
N GLN A 102 -22.81 19.71 40.19
CA GLN A 102 -21.63 20.57 40.23
C GLN A 102 -21.86 21.91 39.53
N MET A 103 -22.53 21.89 38.37
CA MET A 103 -22.91 23.13 37.65
C MET A 103 -23.90 23.95 38.44
N ASN A 104 -24.90 23.36 39.08
CA ASN A 104 -25.87 24.02 39.93
C ASN A 104 -25.18 24.70 41.12
N MET A 105 -24.26 24.03 41.81
CA MET A 105 -23.45 24.59 42.88
C MET A 105 -22.60 25.79 42.41
N ALA A 106 -21.93 25.67 41.25
CA ALA A 106 -21.15 26.74 40.67
C ALA A 106 -22.03 27.96 40.33
N ASN A 107 -23.25 27.75 39.83
CA ASN A 107 -24.22 28.81 39.56
C ASN A 107 -24.67 29.49 40.85
N ALA A 108 -24.94 28.76 41.93
CA ALA A 108 -25.29 29.31 43.23
C ALA A 108 -24.16 30.19 43.79
N ASN A 109 -22.92 29.75 43.68
CA ASN A 109 -21.74 30.54 44.08
C ASN A 109 -21.59 31.83 43.24
N LEU A 110 -21.90 31.79 41.93
CA LEU A 110 -21.93 32.98 41.09
C LEU A 110 -23.02 33.98 41.54
N GLN A 111 -24.21 33.50 41.94
CA GLN A 111 -25.26 34.35 42.47
C GLN A 111 -24.82 35.04 43.78
N VAL A 112 -24.14 34.33 44.69
CA VAL A 112 -23.57 34.92 45.92
C VAL A 112 -22.54 36.00 45.57
N ALA A 113 -21.62 35.71 44.63
CA ALA A 113 -20.61 36.68 44.19
C ALA A 113 -21.26 37.94 43.57
N ASN A 114 -22.31 37.78 42.73
CA ASN A 114 -23.05 38.89 42.16
C ASN A 114 -23.75 39.74 43.24
N ALA A 115 -24.32 39.12 44.28
CA ALA A 115 -24.90 39.83 45.43
C ALA A 115 -23.85 40.68 46.17
N ASN A 116 -22.63 40.11 46.36
CA ASN A 116 -21.51 40.85 46.97
C ASN A 116 -21.04 42.03 46.13
N ILE A 117 -20.99 41.87 44.78
CA ILE A 117 -20.71 42.99 43.86
C ILE A 117 -21.72 44.11 44.03
N GLN A 118 -23.01 43.76 44.07
CA GLN A 118 -24.07 44.77 44.27
C GLN A 118 -23.92 45.47 45.61
N LYS A 119 -23.70 44.74 46.70
CA LYS A 119 -23.44 45.29 48.03
C LYS A 119 -22.28 46.28 48.03
N ALA A 120 -21.14 45.90 47.46
CA ALA A 120 -19.94 46.73 47.39
C ALA A 120 -20.18 47.98 46.47
N LYS A 121 -20.93 47.80 45.38
CA LYS A 121 -21.32 48.92 44.51
C LYS A 121 -22.19 49.96 45.23
N VAL A 122 -23.21 49.53 45.93
CA VAL A 122 -24.10 50.42 46.74
C VAL A 122 -23.26 51.25 47.70
N GLU A 123 -22.23 50.67 48.34
CA GLU A 123 -21.35 51.39 49.27
C GLU A 123 -20.50 52.46 48.54
N VAL A 124 -19.96 52.16 47.34
CA VAL A 124 -19.27 53.14 46.52
C VAL A 124 -20.24 54.27 46.10
N ASP A 125 -21.44 53.93 45.62
CA ASP A 125 -22.45 54.88 45.16
C ASP A 125 -22.94 55.79 46.33
N ARG A 126 -23.00 55.28 47.56
CA ARG A 126 -23.33 56.04 48.79
C ARG A 126 -22.21 57.01 49.15
N LEU A 127 -20.95 56.58 49.14
CA LEU A 127 -19.82 57.42 49.60
C LEU A 127 -19.38 58.47 48.60
N GLN A 128 -19.57 58.22 47.29
CA GLN A 128 -19.12 59.09 46.23
C GLN A 128 -19.65 60.55 46.31
N PRO A 129 -20.99 60.81 46.54
CA PRO A 129 -21.51 62.17 46.69
C PRO A 129 -21.09 62.81 48.03
N LEU A 130 -20.92 62.01 49.12
CA LEU A 130 -20.48 62.50 50.43
C LEU A 130 -19.05 63.03 50.44
N VAL A 131 -18.15 62.34 49.71
CA VAL A 131 -16.78 62.83 49.49
C VAL A 131 -16.79 64.14 48.62
N ALA A 132 -17.58 64.15 47.59
CA ALA A 132 -17.71 65.35 46.76
C ALA A 132 -18.22 66.59 47.58
N ALA A 133 -19.10 66.34 48.59
CA ALA A 133 -19.57 67.32 49.55
C ALA A 133 -18.59 67.56 50.72
N LYS A 134 -17.41 66.94 50.75
CA LYS A 134 -16.39 66.98 51.82
C LYS A 134 -16.91 66.57 53.19
N VAL A 135 -17.94 65.70 53.28
CA VAL A 135 -18.53 65.18 54.54
C VAL A 135 -17.73 64.01 55.06
N VAL A 136 -17.12 63.21 54.19
CA VAL A 136 -16.33 62.01 54.52
C VAL A 136 -14.94 62.03 53.85
N SER A 137 -14.02 61.25 54.40
CA SER A 137 -12.64 61.19 53.91
C SER A 137 -12.55 60.48 52.57
N ASP A 138 -11.72 60.96 51.62
CA ASP A 138 -11.39 60.33 50.37
C ASP A 138 -10.79 58.90 50.51
N VAL A 139 -10.12 58.64 51.66
CA VAL A 139 -9.61 57.31 51.98
C VAL A 139 -10.75 56.28 52.11
N GLN A 140 -11.92 56.67 52.64
CA GLN A 140 -13.07 55.76 52.77
C GLN A 140 -13.61 55.37 51.39
N LEU A 141 -13.71 56.33 50.44
CA LEU A 141 -14.13 56.05 49.08
C LEU A 141 -13.12 55.16 48.33
N ARG A 142 -11.83 55.41 48.50
CA ARG A 142 -10.79 54.55 47.90
C ARG A 142 -10.87 53.12 48.46
N THR A 143 -11.09 52.91 49.75
CA THR A 143 -11.32 51.61 50.36
C THR A 143 -12.57 50.91 49.79
N ALA A 144 -13.69 51.64 49.68
CA ALA A 144 -14.91 51.11 49.09
C ALA A 144 -14.73 50.69 47.58
N LYS A 145 -14.02 51.51 46.80
CA LYS A 145 -13.69 51.19 45.43
C LYS A 145 -12.77 49.95 45.34
N ALA A 146 -11.79 49.81 46.25
CA ALA A 146 -10.93 48.62 46.27
C ALA A 146 -11.76 47.37 46.65
N ASN A 147 -12.68 47.47 47.61
CA ASN A 147 -13.58 46.36 47.95
C ASN A 147 -14.52 46.01 46.78
N TYR A 148 -15.03 46.98 46.06
CA TYR A 148 -15.83 46.74 44.88
C TYR A 148 -15.01 46.03 43.78
N ALA A 149 -13.79 46.47 43.52
CA ALA A 149 -12.89 45.80 42.56
C ALA A 149 -12.59 44.36 42.98
N ALA A 150 -12.36 44.10 44.29
CA ALA A 150 -12.16 42.76 44.80
C ALA A 150 -13.40 41.85 44.60
N ALA A 151 -14.63 42.43 44.88
CA ALA A 151 -15.87 41.71 44.63
C ALA A 151 -16.11 41.38 43.16
N VAL A 152 -15.78 42.31 42.24
CA VAL A 152 -15.85 42.07 40.81
C VAL A 152 -14.88 40.96 40.37
N ALA A 153 -13.67 40.95 40.90
CA ALA A 153 -12.70 39.87 40.63
C ALA A 153 -13.22 38.51 41.13
N ALA A 154 -13.79 38.43 42.32
CA ALA A 154 -14.42 37.22 42.85
C ALA A 154 -15.62 36.76 41.99
N GLY A 155 -16.42 37.69 41.45
CA GLY A 155 -17.49 37.41 40.52
C GLY A 155 -16.98 36.80 39.21
N SER A 156 -15.89 37.34 38.70
CA SER A 156 -15.21 36.80 37.50
C SER A 156 -14.68 35.38 37.73
N GLN A 157 -14.11 35.09 38.89
CA GLN A 157 -13.68 33.76 39.30
C GLN A 157 -14.86 32.76 39.39
N ALA A 158 -15.96 33.16 40.03
CA ALA A 158 -17.16 32.33 40.12
C ALA A 158 -17.77 32.05 38.71
N LYS A 159 -17.77 33.03 37.81
CA LYS A 159 -18.21 32.88 36.42
C LYS A 159 -17.34 31.88 35.67
N ALA A 160 -16.03 31.92 35.84
CA ALA A 160 -15.10 30.93 35.25
C ALA A 160 -15.38 29.52 35.79
N SER A 161 -15.70 29.37 37.09
CA SER A 161 -16.06 28.06 37.69
C SER A 161 -17.34 27.49 37.03
N VAL A 162 -18.36 28.34 36.77
CA VAL A 162 -19.56 27.92 36.01
C VAL A 162 -19.20 27.44 34.61
N GLY A 163 -18.27 28.16 33.94
CA GLY A 163 -17.77 27.76 32.64
C GLY A 163 -17.16 26.38 32.65
N GLY A 164 -16.27 26.09 33.60
CA GLY A 164 -15.65 24.78 33.78
C GLY A 164 -16.67 23.65 34.04
N ALA A 165 -17.63 23.90 34.94
CA ALA A 165 -18.69 22.93 35.24
C ALA A 165 -19.57 22.65 33.99
N ARG A 166 -19.90 23.68 33.20
CA ARG A 166 -20.65 23.54 31.93
C ARG A 166 -19.91 22.68 30.92
N ILE A 167 -18.59 22.85 30.77
CA ILE A 167 -17.74 22.04 29.90
C ILE A 167 -17.83 20.58 30.33
N ASN A 168 -17.70 20.28 31.63
CA ASN A 168 -17.79 18.90 32.12
C ASN A 168 -19.17 18.26 31.86
N VAL A 169 -20.26 19.02 32.01
CA VAL A 169 -21.60 18.56 31.57
C VAL A 169 -21.64 18.30 30.07
N GLY A 170 -21.02 19.14 29.27
CA GLY A 170 -20.89 18.94 27.81
C GLY A 170 -20.20 17.63 27.47
N PHE A 171 -19.11 17.30 28.16
CA PHE A 171 -18.36 16.07 27.95
C PHE A 171 -19.11 14.79 28.31
N THR A 172 -20.23 14.88 29.07
CA THR A 172 -21.09 13.70 29.33
C THR A 172 -21.82 13.23 28.06
N THR A 173 -21.89 14.04 27.02
CA THR A 173 -22.42 13.65 25.71
C THR A 173 -21.25 13.54 24.73
N VAL A 174 -20.86 12.33 24.39
CA VAL A 174 -19.76 12.07 23.45
C VAL A 174 -20.33 12.14 22.04
N THR A 175 -19.75 13.01 21.20
CA THR A 175 -20.16 13.22 19.81
C THR A 175 -19.07 12.78 18.84
N ALA A 176 -19.46 12.51 17.60
CA ALA A 176 -18.53 12.18 16.52
C ALA A 176 -17.71 13.41 16.11
N PRO A 177 -16.37 13.39 16.15
CA PRO A 177 -15.55 14.51 15.70
C PRO A 177 -15.49 14.63 14.16
N VAL A 178 -15.67 13.53 13.46
CA VAL A 178 -15.68 13.43 12.00
C VAL A 178 -16.86 12.55 11.56
N SER A 179 -17.23 12.62 10.29
CA SER A 179 -18.17 11.66 9.71
C SER A 179 -17.44 10.34 9.39
N GLY A 180 -18.09 9.20 9.57
CA GLY A 180 -17.47 7.91 9.32
C GLY A 180 -18.29 6.73 9.85
N TYR A 181 -17.68 5.57 9.87
CA TYR A 181 -18.28 4.33 10.34
C TYR A 181 -17.83 4.00 11.76
N ILE A 182 -18.79 3.61 12.59
CA ILE A 182 -18.56 3.15 13.97
C ILE A 182 -17.94 1.75 13.92
N GLY A 183 -16.86 1.56 14.66
CA GLY A 183 -16.25 0.27 14.90
C GLY A 183 -17.00 -0.54 15.98
N ARG A 184 -16.29 -1.47 16.61
CA ARG A 184 -16.80 -2.25 17.74
C ARG A 184 -17.04 -1.35 18.94
N ILE A 185 -18.08 -1.64 19.72
CA ILE A 185 -18.43 -0.97 20.99
C ILE A 185 -18.23 -1.97 22.15
N PRO A 186 -17.04 -1.98 22.80
CA PRO A 186 -16.75 -2.95 23.84
C PRO A 186 -17.59 -2.73 25.11
N HIS A 187 -17.93 -1.48 25.40
CA HIS A 187 -18.68 -1.10 26.61
C HIS A 187 -20.19 -1.20 26.36
N LYS A 188 -20.92 -1.70 27.37
CA LYS A 188 -22.38 -1.82 27.32
C LYS A 188 -23.04 -0.78 28.21
N LYS A 189 -24.33 -0.51 27.98
CA LYS A 189 -25.11 0.33 28.89
C LYS A 189 -24.96 -0.15 30.35
N GLY A 190 -24.64 0.77 31.24
CA GLY A 190 -24.36 0.48 32.66
C GLY A 190 -22.89 0.18 32.98
N SER A 191 -22.00 0.09 31.99
CA SER A 191 -20.57 -0.01 32.26
C SER A 191 -20.04 1.27 32.88
N LEU A 192 -19.13 1.15 33.85
CA LEU A 192 -18.36 2.28 34.34
C LEU A 192 -17.30 2.62 33.28
N ILE A 193 -17.22 3.88 32.91
CA ILE A 193 -16.26 4.42 31.95
C ILE A 193 -15.32 5.36 32.67
N SER A 194 -14.04 5.25 32.39
CA SER A 194 -13.02 6.15 32.90
C SER A 194 -12.22 6.79 31.74
N ARG A 195 -11.68 7.98 32.01
CA ARG A 195 -10.75 8.67 31.12
C ARG A 195 -9.45 7.89 30.88
N THR A 196 -9.10 7.01 31.79
CA THR A 196 -7.88 6.20 31.79
C THR A 196 -8.11 4.77 31.28
N ASP A 197 -9.31 4.45 30.80
CA ASP A 197 -9.58 3.13 30.26
C ASP A 197 -8.63 2.81 29.10
N ALA A 198 -8.13 1.58 29.09
CA ALA A 198 -7.23 1.12 28.03
C ALA A 198 -7.96 1.08 26.67
N ASP A 199 -9.19 0.58 26.67
CA ASP A 199 -10.00 0.49 25.45
C ASP A 199 -10.80 1.76 25.23
N PRO A 200 -10.89 2.27 23.98
CA PRO A 200 -11.78 3.37 23.61
C PRO A 200 -13.25 2.92 23.66
N LEU A 201 -14.18 3.88 23.74
CA LEU A 201 -15.62 3.60 23.58
C LEU A 201 -15.95 2.97 22.23
N THR A 202 -15.27 3.43 21.18
CA THR A 202 -15.30 2.87 19.84
C THR A 202 -14.20 3.50 18.99
N MET A 203 -13.94 2.88 17.83
CA MET A 203 -13.17 3.48 16.74
C MET A 203 -14.12 4.10 15.73
N LEU A 204 -13.82 5.30 15.25
CA LEU A 204 -14.56 5.96 14.18
C LEU A 204 -13.64 6.10 12.97
N SER A 205 -14.02 5.49 11.85
CA SER A 205 -13.22 5.46 10.64
C SER A 205 -13.91 6.22 9.49
N ASP A 206 -13.26 7.28 9.02
CA ASP A 206 -13.61 7.94 7.77
C ASP A 206 -12.96 7.17 6.62
N ILE A 207 -13.76 6.45 5.88
CA ILE A 207 -13.32 5.62 4.75
C ILE A 207 -13.72 6.20 3.39
N SER A 208 -14.02 7.48 3.31
CA SER A 208 -14.31 8.17 2.03
C SER A 208 -13.15 8.08 1.04
N GLU A 209 -11.93 8.08 1.57
CA GLU A 209 -10.70 7.77 0.88
C GLU A 209 -9.94 6.70 1.67
N ILE A 210 -9.26 5.81 0.97
CA ILE A 210 -8.40 4.79 1.57
C ILE A 210 -6.95 5.13 1.29
N TYR A 211 -6.16 5.08 2.33
CA TYR A 211 -4.73 5.23 2.31
C TYR A 211 -4.08 3.85 2.28
N ALA A 212 -3.34 3.57 1.22
CA ALA A 212 -2.56 2.36 1.08
C ALA A 212 -1.11 2.67 1.45
N TYR A 213 -0.64 2.12 2.55
CA TYR A 213 0.74 2.26 3.01
C TYR A 213 1.55 1.05 2.60
N PHE A 214 2.66 1.29 1.93
CA PHE A 214 3.60 0.26 1.52
C PHE A 214 5.03 0.77 1.58
N SER A 215 6.00 -0.14 1.55
CA SER A 215 7.41 0.18 1.70
C SER A 215 8.15 -0.01 0.40
N LEU A 216 9.00 0.96 0.06
CA LEU A 216 9.98 0.87 -1.02
C LEU A 216 11.36 0.62 -0.42
N SER A 217 12.13 -0.30 -1.02
CA SER A 217 13.54 -0.43 -0.70
C SER A 217 14.32 0.82 -1.13
N GLU A 218 15.51 1.04 -0.59
CA GLU A 218 16.39 2.15 -1.01
C GLU A 218 16.67 2.11 -2.52
N LEU A 219 16.88 0.91 -3.06
CA LEU A 219 17.12 0.70 -4.49
C LEU A 219 15.90 1.10 -5.34
N ASP A 220 14.70 0.69 -4.95
CA ASP A 220 13.46 1.07 -5.62
C ASP A 220 13.23 2.57 -5.57
N PHE A 221 13.52 3.20 -4.43
CA PHE A 221 13.40 4.64 -4.25
C PHE A 221 14.37 5.43 -5.13
N ILE A 222 15.63 5.00 -5.23
CA ILE A 222 16.61 5.59 -6.14
C ILE A 222 16.15 5.43 -7.60
N GLY A 223 15.66 4.25 -7.95
CA GLY A 223 15.07 3.98 -9.27
C GLY A 223 13.89 4.91 -9.58
N PHE A 224 13.00 5.08 -8.62
CA PHE A 224 11.88 6.03 -8.68
C PHE A 224 12.36 7.48 -8.91
N GLN A 225 13.34 7.93 -8.14
CA GLN A 225 13.86 9.30 -8.28
C GLN A 225 14.47 9.59 -9.67
N LYS A 226 15.13 8.60 -10.27
CA LYS A 226 15.73 8.72 -11.61
C LYS A 226 14.69 8.68 -12.74
N LYS A 227 13.60 7.94 -12.53
CA LYS A 227 12.61 7.65 -13.58
C LYS A 227 11.65 8.80 -13.84
N TYR A 228 11.22 9.50 -12.80
CA TYR A 228 10.21 10.55 -12.94
C TYR A 228 10.83 11.94 -12.93
N ALA A 229 10.43 12.79 -13.90
CA ALA A 229 10.90 14.15 -14.04
C ALA A 229 10.35 15.03 -12.91
N GLY A 230 11.17 15.95 -12.41
CA GLY A 230 10.84 16.92 -11.36
C GLY A 230 12.05 17.32 -10.58
N ALA A 231 12.14 18.57 -10.16
CA ALA A 231 13.21 19.08 -9.31
C ALA A 231 13.00 18.65 -7.84
N THR A 232 11.74 18.52 -7.43
CA THR A 232 11.34 18.12 -6.07
C THR A 232 10.63 16.77 -6.07
N LEU A 233 10.62 16.10 -4.92
CA LEU A 233 9.90 14.85 -4.73
C LEU A 233 8.40 15.00 -5.04
N ASN A 234 7.80 16.11 -4.63
CA ASN A 234 6.39 16.41 -4.89
C ASN A 234 6.07 16.56 -6.39
N GLU A 235 6.96 17.15 -7.16
CA GLU A 235 6.81 17.24 -8.61
C GLU A 235 6.92 15.86 -9.27
N LYS A 236 7.86 15.03 -8.82
CA LYS A 236 8.00 13.65 -9.29
C LYS A 236 6.75 12.82 -9.00
N LEU A 237 6.17 12.94 -7.79
CA LEU A 237 4.93 12.28 -7.43
C LEU A 237 3.74 12.69 -8.32
N LYS A 238 3.64 13.98 -8.68
CA LYS A 238 2.60 14.48 -9.61
C LYS A 238 2.74 13.93 -11.03
N ASN A 239 3.98 13.68 -11.46
CA ASN A 239 4.29 13.15 -12.79
C ASN A 239 4.22 11.61 -12.87
N MET A 240 3.96 10.95 -11.75
CA MET A 240 3.72 9.50 -11.73
C MET A 240 2.39 9.13 -12.38
N PRO A 241 2.33 8.01 -13.08
CA PRO A 241 1.05 7.42 -13.46
C PRO A 241 0.24 7.03 -12.23
N MET A 242 -1.08 6.93 -12.41
CA MET A 242 -1.94 6.37 -11.37
C MET A 242 -1.56 4.91 -11.12
N VAL A 243 -1.74 4.49 -9.86
CA VAL A 243 -1.46 3.13 -9.39
C VAL A 243 -2.76 2.35 -9.26
N ASP A 244 -2.67 1.05 -9.48
CA ASP A 244 -3.78 0.13 -9.27
C ASP A 244 -3.67 -0.51 -7.89
N LEU A 245 -4.80 -0.93 -7.32
CA LEU A 245 -4.86 -1.69 -6.08
C LEU A 245 -5.41 -3.09 -6.38
N VAL A 246 -4.66 -4.10 -6.03
CA VAL A 246 -5.10 -5.50 -6.04
C VAL A 246 -5.53 -5.86 -4.63
N ILE A 247 -6.79 -6.22 -4.46
CA ILE A 247 -7.36 -6.59 -3.16
C ILE A 247 -7.14 -8.08 -2.84
N ALA A 248 -7.56 -8.51 -1.66
CA ALA A 248 -7.21 -9.82 -1.11
C ALA A 248 -7.68 -11.03 -1.95
N ASP A 249 -8.74 -10.87 -2.76
CA ASP A 249 -9.24 -11.90 -3.68
C ASP A 249 -8.52 -11.93 -5.04
N ASN A 250 -7.42 -11.17 -5.19
CA ASN A 250 -6.65 -10.93 -6.41
C ASN A 250 -7.39 -10.15 -7.50
N SER A 251 -8.57 -9.61 -7.23
CA SER A 251 -9.23 -8.68 -8.16
C SER A 251 -8.59 -7.29 -8.09
N THR A 252 -8.66 -6.56 -9.21
CA THR A 252 -8.21 -5.17 -9.26
C THR A 252 -9.34 -4.25 -8.81
N TYR A 253 -9.07 -3.38 -7.84
CA TYR A 253 -10.02 -2.38 -7.39
C TYR A 253 -10.34 -1.40 -8.53
N PRO A 254 -11.62 -1.05 -8.77
CA PRO A 254 -12.02 -0.24 -9.93
C PRO A 254 -11.42 1.17 -9.96
N GLU A 255 -11.26 1.78 -8.79
CA GLU A 255 -10.73 3.14 -8.67
C GLU A 255 -9.21 3.15 -8.63
N LYS A 256 -8.61 4.02 -9.45
CA LYS A 256 -7.16 4.20 -9.47
C LYS A 256 -6.70 5.14 -8.36
N GLY A 257 -5.55 4.82 -7.79
CA GLY A 257 -4.93 5.61 -6.74
C GLY A 257 -3.87 6.57 -7.25
N LYS A 258 -3.57 7.58 -6.44
CA LYS A 258 -2.46 8.51 -6.65
C LYS A 258 -1.47 8.39 -5.51
N MET A 259 -0.19 8.38 -5.85
CA MET A 259 0.87 8.55 -4.86
C MET A 259 0.76 9.95 -4.24
N SER A 260 0.80 10.02 -2.91
CA SER A 260 0.58 11.30 -2.22
C SER A 260 1.72 11.72 -1.32
N ILE A 261 2.32 10.82 -0.60
CA ILE A 261 3.39 11.09 0.37
C ILE A 261 4.44 10.00 0.27
N VAL A 262 5.70 10.41 0.43
CA VAL A 262 6.82 9.55 0.75
C VAL A 262 7.37 10.05 2.08
N ASP A 263 7.65 9.15 3.00
CA ASP A 263 8.21 9.49 4.30
C ASP A 263 9.54 10.25 4.14
N GLY A 264 9.88 11.08 5.12
CA GLY A 264 11.13 11.86 5.12
C GLY A 264 12.36 11.07 5.53
N GLN A 265 12.21 9.85 6.04
CA GLN A 265 13.29 9.03 6.57
C GLN A 265 13.13 7.56 6.19
N PHE A 266 14.28 6.90 5.97
CA PHE A 266 14.32 5.45 5.88
C PHE A 266 14.26 4.83 7.27
N ASP A 267 13.51 3.77 7.41
CA ASP A 267 13.57 2.91 8.60
C ASP A 267 14.95 2.24 8.66
N LYS A 268 15.68 2.49 9.75
CA LYS A 268 17.06 2.01 9.93
C LYS A 268 17.18 0.49 10.09
N THR A 269 16.08 -0.17 10.43
CA THR A 269 16.05 -1.61 10.68
C THR A 269 15.83 -2.37 9.38
N THR A 270 14.96 -1.86 8.52
CA THR A 270 14.54 -2.52 7.28
C THR A 270 15.21 -1.95 6.02
N GLY A 271 15.80 -0.74 6.09
CA GLY A 271 16.32 -0.03 4.92
C GLY A 271 15.24 0.38 3.93
N ALA A 272 14.00 0.48 4.38
CA ALA A 272 12.86 0.80 3.54
C ALA A 272 12.28 2.18 3.88
N ILE A 273 11.65 2.82 2.91
CA ILE A 273 10.92 4.07 3.09
C ILE A 273 9.43 3.85 2.91
N SER A 274 8.62 4.40 3.82
CA SER A 274 7.17 4.29 3.76
C SER A 274 6.59 5.24 2.71
N VAL A 275 5.66 4.75 1.94
CA VAL A 275 4.98 5.48 0.87
C VAL A 275 3.49 5.31 1.01
N ARG A 276 2.73 6.35 0.66
CA ARG A 276 1.28 6.33 0.71
C ARG A 276 0.67 6.61 -0.65
N ALA A 277 -0.22 5.74 -1.08
CA ALA A 277 -1.14 6.01 -2.18
C ALA A 277 -2.55 6.26 -1.64
N VAL A 278 -3.31 7.13 -2.29
CA VAL A 278 -4.68 7.49 -1.93
C VAL A 278 -5.63 6.96 -3.00
N PHE A 279 -6.61 6.18 -2.58
CA PHE A 279 -7.64 5.61 -3.43
C PHE A 279 -9.02 6.16 -3.03
N PRO A 280 -9.81 6.68 -3.98
CA PRO A 280 -11.22 7.02 -3.72
C PRO A 280 -11.99 5.76 -3.32
N ASN A 281 -12.93 5.90 -2.39
CA ASN A 281 -13.76 4.77 -1.94
C ASN A 281 -15.24 5.16 -1.88
N PRO A 282 -15.86 5.53 -3.02
CA PRO A 282 -17.20 6.09 -3.05
C PRO A 282 -18.27 5.13 -2.53
N ASN A 283 -18.08 3.83 -2.74
CA ASN A 283 -19.03 2.79 -2.32
C ASN A 283 -18.75 2.21 -0.93
N GLY A 284 -17.69 2.70 -0.23
CA GLY A 284 -17.31 2.19 1.08
C GLY A 284 -16.96 0.69 1.08
N THR A 285 -16.52 0.14 -0.03
CA THR A 285 -16.17 -1.28 -0.18
C THR A 285 -14.93 -1.65 0.62
N LEU A 286 -13.95 -0.76 0.63
CA LEU A 286 -12.72 -0.94 1.40
C LEU A 286 -12.90 -0.42 2.82
N ARG A 287 -12.26 -1.09 3.77
CA ARG A 287 -12.30 -0.76 5.19
C ARG A 287 -10.88 -0.65 5.74
N THR A 288 -10.75 0.09 6.83
CA THR A 288 -9.51 0.09 7.64
C THR A 288 -9.19 -1.34 8.09
N GLY A 289 -7.93 -1.76 7.91
CA GLY A 289 -7.45 -3.10 8.25
C GLY A 289 -7.53 -4.10 7.10
N ASN A 290 -8.11 -3.74 5.94
CA ASN A 290 -7.94 -4.54 4.75
C ASN A 290 -6.47 -4.58 4.31
N THR A 291 -6.10 -5.62 3.58
CA THR A 291 -4.78 -5.79 2.97
C THR A 291 -4.90 -5.91 1.47
N GLY A 292 -3.81 -5.63 0.76
CA GLY A 292 -3.78 -5.75 -0.68
C GLY A 292 -2.36 -5.58 -1.21
N ARG A 293 -2.26 -5.32 -2.51
CA ARG A 293 -1.00 -4.97 -3.18
C ARG A 293 -1.21 -3.73 -4.04
N VAL A 294 -0.40 -2.71 -3.84
CA VAL A 294 -0.32 -1.58 -4.76
C VAL A 294 0.50 -2.00 -5.96
N ARG A 295 -0.05 -1.82 -7.15
CA ARG A 295 0.54 -2.17 -8.42
C ARG A 295 0.97 -0.90 -9.14
N MET A 296 2.29 -0.69 -9.23
CA MET A 296 2.89 0.47 -9.89
C MET A 296 3.24 0.14 -11.33
N PRO A 297 2.68 0.84 -12.32
CA PRO A 297 3.01 0.61 -13.72
C PRO A 297 4.42 1.14 -14.04
N GLN A 298 5.22 0.30 -14.67
CA GLN A 298 6.49 0.68 -15.27
C GLN A 298 6.36 0.65 -16.79
N LEU A 299 6.37 1.81 -17.39
CA LEU A 299 6.24 1.97 -18.85
C LEU A 299 7.60 1.86 -19.51
N PHE A 300 7.71 0.97 -20.48
CA PHE A 300 8.83 0.83 -21.40
C PHE A 300 8.35 1.21 -22.80
N ALA A 301 8.82 2.36 -23.30
CA ALA A 301 8.37 2.86 -24.59
C ALA A 301 8.80 1.95 -25.76
N ASN A 302 10.02 1.42 -25.69
CA ASN A 302 10.61 0.54 -26.69
C ASN A 302 11.46 -0.51 -25.98
N THR A 303 10.95 -1.70 -25.79
CA THR A 303 11.71 -2.81 -25.23
C THR A 303 11.60 -4.03 -26.14
N LEU A 304 12.67 -4.84 -26.19
CA LEU A 304 12.61 -6.11 -26.90
C LEU A 304 11.89 -7.12 -26.02
N VAL A 305 10.84 -7.72 -26.57
CA VAL A 305 9.97 -8.67 -25.85
C VAL A 305 10.19 -10.07 -26.43
N ILE A 306 10.53 -11.02 -25.54
CA ILE A 306 10.67 -12.42 -25.95
C ILE A 306 9.90 -13.33 -24.99
N PRO A 307 9.30 -14.43 -25.50
CA PRO A 307 8.66 -15.43 -24.62
C PRO A 307 9.70 -16.11 -23.73
N GLN A 308 9.34 -16.34 -22.45
CA GLN A 308 10.20 -17.09 -21.54
C GLN A 308 10.51 -18.51 -22.05
N GLU A 309 9.57 -19.13 -22.78
CA GLU A 309 9.72 -20.44 -23.40
C GLU A 309 10.84 -20.51 -24.45
N ALA A 310 11.29 -19.36 -24.99
CA ALA A 310 12.39 -19.26 -25.94
C ALA A 310 13.76 -19.12 -25.29
N THR A 311 13.84 -19.24 -23.97
CA THR A 311 15.07 -19.03 -23.21
C THR A 311 15.49 -20.30 -22.48
N PHE A 312 16.78 -20.39 -22.16
CA PHE A 312 17.34 -21.42 -21.32
C PHE A 312 18.39 -20.85 -20.38
N GLU A 313 18.64 -21.50 -19.26
CA GLU A 313 19.55 -21.03 -18.22
C GLU A 313 20.78 -21.90 -18.13
N ILE A 314 21.95 -21.26 -18.10
CA ILE A 314 23.23 -21.91 -17.82
C ILE A 314 23.98 -21.07 -16.80
N GLN A 315 24.33 -21.63 -15.64
CA GLN A 315 25.14 -20.99 -14.60
C GLN A 315 24.67 -19.56 -14.26
N ASP A 316 23.43 -19.41 -13.85
CA ASP A 316 22.79 -18.14 -13.44
C ASP A 316 22.67 -17.07 -14.55
N LYS A 317 22.90 -17.46 -15.82
CA LYS A 317 22.71 -16.60 -16.99
C LYS A 317 21.64 -17.15 -17.90
N ILE A 318 20.80 -16.25 -18.41
CA ILE A 318 19.74 -16.60 -19.35
C ILE A 318 20.25 -16.41 -20.77
N TYR A 319 19.99 -17.41 -21.60
CA TYR A 319 20.43 -17.46 -23.00
C TYR A 319 19.26 -17.65 -23.94
N VAL A 320 19.46 -17.24 -25.19
CA VAL A 320 18.59 -17.54 -26.32
C VAL A 320 19.42 -18.08 -27.48
N TYR A 321 18.85 -18.94 -28.31
CA TYR A 321 19.49 -19.35 -29.56
C TYR A 321 19.11 -18.38 -30.67
N VAL A 322 20.08 -17.60 -31.13
CA VAL A 322 19.93 -16.71 -32.28
C VAL A 322 20.29 -17.46 -33.56
N VAL A 323 19.47 -17.35 -34.58
CA VAL A 323 19.65 -18.00 -35.90
C VAL A 323 20.46 -17.08 -36.80
N GLY A 324 21.62 -17.54 -37.21
CA GLY A 324 22.47 -16.83 -38.18
C GLY A 324 21.95 -16.89 -39.63
N LYS A 325 22.55 -16.11 -40.50
CA LYS A 325 22.24 -16.12 -41.96
C LYS A 325 22.57 -17.48 -42.64
N ASP A 326 23.47 -18.23 -42.02
CA ASP A 326 23.87 -19.59 -42.41
C ASP A 326 22.94 -20.67 -41.85
N LYS A 327 21.83 -20.27 -41.21
CA LYS A 327 20.88 -21.14 -40.48
C LYS A 327 21.47 -21.92 -39.31
N LYS A 328 22.64 -21.50 -38.82
CA LYS A 328 23.22 -22.06 -37.58
C LYS A 328 22.72 -21.28 -36.38
N VAL A 329 22.52 -22.01 -35.30
CA VAL A 329 22.13 -21.41 -34.00
C VAL A 329 23.35 -21.09 -33.17
N THR A 330 23.32 -19.96 -32.47
CA THR A 330 24.36 -19.56 -31.53
C THR A 330 23.67 -19.09 -30.23
N GLY A 331 24.10 -19.65 -29.09
CA GLY A 331 23.62 -19.24 -27.77
C GLY A 331 24.18 -17.87 -27.38
N LYS A 332 23.33 -16.87 -27.27
CA LYS A 332 23.69 -15.52 -26.77
C LYS A 332 23.15 -15.30 -25.38
N PRO A 333 23.99 -14.82 -24.44
CA PRO A 333 23.51 -14.37 -23.14
C PRO A 333 22.70 -13.10 -23.29
N ILE A 334 21.63 -12.98 -22.49
CA ILE A 334 20.75 -11.81 -22.50
C ILE A 334 20.66 -11.22 -21.08
N THR A 335 20.48 -9.88 -21.01
CA THR A 335 20.21 -9.16 -19.77
C THR A 335 18.73 -8.77 -19.75
N ILE A 336 18.03 -9.18 -18.69
CA ILE A 336 16.60 -8.93 -18.52
C ILE A 336 16.40 -7.64 -17.73
N SER A 337 15.62 -6.70 -18.27
CA SER A 337 15.20 -5.47 -17.58
C SER A 337 13.88 -5.63 -16.82
N GLY A 338 13.12 -6.69 -17.12
CA GLY A 338 11.87 -7.00 -16.45
C GLY A 338 11.20 -8.24 -17.04
N LYS A 339 10.17 -8.72 -16.35
CA LYS A 339 9.42 -9.92 -16.76
C LYS A 339 7.93 -9.80 -16.43
N THR A 340 7.11 -10.47 -17.25
CA THR A 340 5.73 -10.84 -16.94
C THR A 340 5.65 -12.35 -16.74
N ASP A 341 4.49 -12.90 -16.51
CA ASP A 341 4.30 -14.35 -16.37
C ASP A 341 4.73 -15.15 -17.62
N SER A 342 4.71 -14.53 -18.80
CA SER A 342 4.99 -15.22 -20.06
C SER A 342 6.18 -14.66 -20.84
N TYR A 343 6.65 -13.45 -20.55
CA TYR A 343 7.64 -12.73 -21.36
C TYR A 343 8.78 -12.17 -20.51
N TYR A 344 9.96 -12.09 -21.15
CA TYR A 344 11.10 -11.30 -20.69
C TYR A 344 11.25 -10.02 -21.53
N PHE A 345 11.62 -8.93 -20.87
CA PHE A 345 11.99 -7.66 -21.48
C PHE A 345 13.51 -7.54 -21.46
N ILE A 346 14.11 -7.32 -22.61
CA ILE A 346 15.55 -7.42 -22.80
C ILE A 346 16.16 -6.04 -22.91
N SER A 347 17.19 -5.79 -22.09
CA SER A 347 18.01 -4.59 -22.14
C SER A 347 19.26 -4.76 -23.00
N GLU A 348 19.88 -5.96 -22.98
CA GLU A 348 21.13 -6.24 -23.67
C GLU A 348 21.17 -7.67 -24.20
N GLY A 349 21.97 -7.90 -25.25
CA GLY A 349 22.22 -9.23 -25.82
C GLY A 349 21.46 -9.53 -27.13
N LEU A 350 20.40 -8.76 -27.45
CA LEU A 350 19.64 -8.88 -28.68
C LEU A 350 19.44 -7.52 -29.35
N VAL A 351 19.16 -7.54 -30.63
CA VAL A 351 18.72 -6.38 -31.40
C VAL A 351 17.40 -6.67 -32.11
N ALA A 352 16.62 -5.63 -32.38
CA ALA A 352 15.40 -5.77 -33.17
C ALA A 352 15.75 -6.34 -34.54
N GLY A 353 15.00 -7.37 -34.99
CA GLY A 353 15.25 -8.09 -36.22
C GLY A 353 16.02 -9.41 -36.05
N ASP A 354 16.64 -9.67 -34.88
CA ASP A 354 17.23 -10.98 -34.61
C ASP A 354 16.15 -12.07 -34.67
N GLN A 355 16.51 -13.21 -35.27
CA GLN A 355 15.64 -14.38 -35.27
C GLN A 355 16.08 -15.33 -34.16
N ILE A 356 15.17 -15.71 -33.28
CA ILE A 356 15.44 -16.63 -32.18
C ILE A 356 14.55 -17.86 -32.25
N VAL A 357 15.09 -18.98 -31.79
CA VAL A 357 14.34 -20.25 -31.68
C VAL A 357 13.32 -20.16 -30.58
N PHE A 358 12.08 -20.52 -30.88
CA PHE A 358 10.98 -20.42 -29.91
C PHE A 358 10.85 -21.65 -29.01
N THR A 359 10.85 -22.86 -29.62
CA THR A 359 10.73 -24.13 -28.88
C THR A 359 11.68 -25.16 -29.42
N GLY A 360 11.91 -26.26 -28.67
CA GLY A 360 12.87 -27.31 -29.05
C GLY A 360 14.31 -26.97 -28.66
N ILE A 361 14.52 -25.98 -27.83
CA ILE A 361 15.85 -25.48 -27.42
C ILE A 361 16.67 -26.50 -26.61
N GLY A 362 16.03 -27.40 -25.86
CA GLY A 362 16.73 -28.38 -24.99
C GLY A 362 17.60 -29.41 -25.74
N ALA A 363 17.35 -29.62 -27.02
CA ALA A 363 18.13 -30.52 -27.86
C ALA A 363 19.21 -29.82 -28.71
N LEU A 364 19.28 -28.47 -28.66
CA LEU A 364 20.20 -27.68 -29.46
C LEU A 364 21.56 -27.52 -28.79
N LYS A 365 22.57 -27.42 -29.63
CA LYS A 365 23.95 -27.02 -29.27
C LYS A 365 24.41 -25.93 -30.21
N ASP A 366 25.35 -25.13 -29.77
CA ASP A 366 25.98 -24.11 -30.61
C ASP A 366 26.50 -24.68 -31.92
N GLY A 367 26.25 -23.96 -33.03
CA GLY A 367 26.69 -24.33 -34.34
C GLY A 367 25.79 -25.34 -35.10
N VAL A 368 24.73 -25.86 -34.47
CA VAL A 368 23.77 -26.76 -35.13
C VAL A 368 23.02 -26.00 -36.24
N THR A 369 22.93 -26.61 -37.40
CA THR A 369 22.13 -26.08 -38.52
C THR A 369 20.68 -26.51 -38.35
N ILE A 370 19.73 -25.58 -38.46
CA ILE A 370 18.29 -25.80 -38.36
C ILE A 370 17.58 -25.41 -39.67
N GLN A 371 16.35 -25.87 -39.84
CA GLN A 371 15.41 -25.34 -40.82
C GLN A 371 14.45 -24.39 -40.08
N PRO A 372 14.63 -23.05 -40.19
CA PRO A 372 13.80 -22.10 -39.50
C PRO A 372 12.40 -22.10 -40.11
N LYS A 373 11.38 -22.32 -39.23
CA LYS A 373 9.96 -22.16 -39.57
C LYS A 373 9.45 -20.89 -38.91
N ALA A 374 9.30 -19.83 -39.71
CA ALA A 374 8.90 -18.52 -39.20
C ALA A 374 7.52 -18.56 -38.52
N ILE A 375 7.42 -18.00 -37.35
CA ILE A 375 6.17 -17.72 -36.60
C ILE A 375 6.04 -16.20 -36.50
N SER A 376 4.81 -15.70 -36.66
CA SER A 376 4.54 -14.27 -36.51
C SER A 376 4.62 -13.88 -35.03
N SER A 377 5.39 -12.85 -34.70
CA SER A 377 5.46 -12.24 -33.34
C SER A 377 4.10 -11.79 -32.86
N ASP A 378 3.28 -11.22 -33.76
CA ASP A 378 1.92 -10.78 -33.44
C ASP A 378 0.99 -11.93 -33.03
N SER A 379 1.18 -13.10 -33.67
CA SER A 379 0.39 -14.28 -33.31
C SER A 379 0.71 -14.79 -31.90
N LEU A 380 1.98 -14.69 -31.47
CA LEU A 380 2.41 -15.06 -30.12
C LEU A 380 1.85 -14.08 -29.08
N LEU A 381 1.95 -12.79 -29.35
CA LEU A 381 1.45 -11.72 -28.45
C LEU A 381 -0.09 -11.74 -28.34
N LYS A 382 -0.80 -12.15 -29.39
CA LYS A 382 -2.27 -12.33 -29.35
C LYS A 382 -2.69 -13.58 -28.57
N ALA A 383 -1.91 -14.65 -28.65
CA ALA A 383 -2.19 -15.89 -27.93
C ALA A 383 -1.94 -15.78 -26.41
N LYS A 384 -0.92 -15.02 -26.03
CA LYS A 384 -0.59 -14.69 -24.63
C LYS A 384 -0.32 -13.19 -24.57
N PRO A 385 -1.29 -12.36 -24.15
CA PRO A 385 -1.09 -10.92 -24.02
C PRO A 385 0.03 -10.58 -23.01
N LEU A 386 0.67 -9.43 -23.23
CA LEU A 386 1.76 -8.89 -22.38
C LEU A 386 1.27 -8.53 -20.97
#